data_f99aeb24dece228c824cacdb36b9a173
#
_entry.id   f99aeb24dece228c824cacdb36b9a173
#
_cell.length_a   1.000
_cell.length_b   1.000
_cell.length_c   1.000
_cell.angle_alpha   90.00
_cell.angle_beta   90.00
_cell.angle_gamma   90.00
#
_symmetry.space_group_name_H-M   'P 1'
#
loop_
_entity.id
_entity.type
_entity.pdbx_description
1 polymer ?
#
loop_
_entity_poly.entity_id
_entity_poly.type
_entity_poly.pdbx_seq_one_letter_code
_entity_poly.pdbx_strand_id
1 'polypeptide(L)'
;MFEHFIIMASSYHKGTRIALQYVYSGGVDKNEIQGVLESFEQAGDGKFAYSTHYICTECDDWNSVVSYDPFFEGVYVVESIEEMLYLLKKDLQITGLDIAKYILTKRRCTHLALEKLTYLCYADYLCKYQKRLCEDTIYAFTYGPLMDSVYEKYSSHKEVLGG
;
A
#
# COMPACT_ATOMS: atom_id res chain seq x y z
N MET A 1 16.91 28.27 11.08
CA MET A 1 16.56 27.62 9.80
C MET A 1 16.78 26.14 9.97
N PHE A 2 15.77 25.34 9.65
CA PHE A 2 15.79 23.88 9.73
C PHE A 2 15.74 23.27 8.36
N GLU A 3 16.46 22.20 8.17
CA GLU A 3 16.53 21.43 6.93
C GLU A 3 15.72 20.15 7.07
N HIS A 4 14.73 19.97 6.21
CA HIS A 4 13.86 18.80 6.21
C HIS A 4 14.23 17.90 5.05
N PHE A 5 14.66 16.70 5.33
CA PHE A 5 14.75 15.63 4.35
C PHE A 5 13.52 14.75 4.48
N ILE A 6 12.76 14.63 3.41
CA ILE A 6 11.46 13.97 3.41
C ILE A 6 11.48 12.85 2.38
N ILE A 7 11.12 11.65 2.80
CA ILE A 7 10.85 10.52 1.91
C ILE A 7 9.35 10.37 1.83
N MET A 8 8.78 10.42 0.63
CA MET A 8 7.33 10.38 0.44
C MET A 8 6.92 9.31 -0.55
N ALA A 9 5.84 8.63 -0.26
CA ALA A 9 5.24 7.60 -1.11
C ALA A 9 3.72 7.69 -1.05
N SER A 10 3.04 7.08 -2.02
CA SER A 10 1.60 6.85 -1.94
C SER A 10 1.34 5.58 -1.15
N SER A 11 0.36 5.60 -0.25
CA SER A 11 -0.10 4.41 0.45
C SER A 11 -1.56 4.14 0.13
N TYR A 12 -1.79 3.01 -0.53
CA TYR A 12 -3.15 2.52 -0.80
C TYR A 12 -3.89 2.22 0.51
N HIS A 13 -3.18 1.68 1.49
CA HIS A 13 -3.74 1.30 2.78
C HIS A 13 -4.21 2.49 3.62
N LYS A 14 -3.45 3.59 3.58
CA LYS A 14 -3.83 4.85 4.24
C LYS A 14 -4.79 5.70 3.39
N GLY A 15 -4.92 5.43 2.10
CA GLY A 15 -5.74 6.21 1.17
C GLY A 15 -5.17 7.60 0.89
N THR A 16 -3.91 7.86 1.26
CA THR A 16 -3.23 9.14 1.05
C THR A 16 -1.73 8.92 0.86
N ARG A 17 -1.00 10.02 0.63
CA ARG A 17 0.46 10.00 0.67
C ARG A 17 0.94 9.87 2.11
N ILE A 18 2.05 9.16 2.28
CA ILE A 18 2.75 9.01 3.56
C ILE A 18 4.14 9.63 3.43
N ALA A 19 4.66 10.20 4.52
CA ALA A 19 5.99 10.81 4.54
C ALA A 19 6.75 10.44 5.80
N LEU A 20 8.04 10.16 5.64
CA LEU A 20 9.01 10.07 6.72
C LEU A 20 9.89 11.32 6.66
N GLN A 21 9.96 12.05 7.78
CA GLN A 21 10.67 13.32 7.87
C GLN A 21 11.88 13.20 8.80
N TYR A 22 13.00 13.67 8.33
CA TYR A 22 14.20 13.92 9.13
C TYR A 22 14.48 15.42 9.17
N VAL A 23 14.77 15.95 10.36
CA VAL A 23 14.98 17.39 10.57
C VAL A 23 16.37 17.66 11.12
N TYR A 24 17.08 18.57 10.51
CA TYR A 24 18.44 18.95 10.86
C TYR A 24 18.54 20.46 11.12
N SER A 25 19.35 20.87 12.09
CA SER A 25 19.58 22.28 12.43
C SER A 25 20.99 22.79 12.08
N GLY A 26 21.82 21.99 11.44
CA GLY A 26 23.22 22.35 11.19
C GLY A 26 23.86 21.59 10.03
N GLY A 27 23.05 21.22 9.06
CA GLY A 27 23.45 20.42 7.91
C GLY A 27 22.96 18.98 7.97
N VAL A 28 22.55 18.49 6.84
CA VAL A 28 22.01 17.12 6.68
C VAL A 28 23.12 16.09 6.87
N ASP A 29 22.90 15.08 7.67
CA ASP A 29 23.79 13.92 7.77
C ASP A 29 23.59 13.01 6.55
N LYS A 30 24.54 13.14 5.60
CA LYS A 30 24.51 12.36 4.36
C LYS A 30 24.63 10.85 4.58
N ASN A 31 25.35 10.42 5.62
CA ASN A 31 25.53 9.00 5.92
C ASN A 31 24.24 8.40 6.49
N GLU A 32 23.54 9.14 7.35
CA GLU A 32 22.24 8.75 7.86
C GLU A 32 21.24 8.60 6.72
N ILE A 33 21.13 9.60 5.85
CA ILE A 33 20.22 9.57 4.69
C ILE A 33 20.54 8.40 3.77
N GLN A 34 21.81 8.19 3.45
CA GLN A 34 22.22 7.07 2.61
C GLN A 34 21.82 5.73 3.24
N GLY A 35 22.04 5.53 4.53
CA GLY A 35 21.64 4.32 5.25
C GLY A 35 20.12 4.09 5.22
N VAL A 36 19.33 5.17 5.34
CA VAL A 36 17.86 5.11 5.22
C VAL A 36 17.46 4.69 3.82
N LEU A 37 18.00 5.30 2.78
CA LEU A 37 17.68 4.95 1.38
C LEU A 37 18.09 3.51 1.04
N GLU A 38 19.24 3.05 1.50
CA GLU A 38 19.68 1.65 1.35
C GLU A 38 18.70 0.68 2.03
N SER A 39 18.15 1.07 3.19
CA SER A 39 17.13 0.28 3.88
C SER A 39 15.84 0.17 3.07
N PHE A 40 15.42 1.22 2.38
CA PHE A 40 14.28 1.19 1.46
C PHE A 40 14.52 0.27 0.27
N GLU A 41 15.68 0.37 -0.37
CA GLU A 41 16.04 -0.48 -1.51
C GLU A 41 16.08 -1.97 -1.12
N GLN A 42 16.70 -2.29 0.00
CA GLN A 42 16.78 -3.67 0.50
C GLN A 42 15.41 -4.21 0.89
N ALA A 43 14.60 -3.41 1.62
CA ALA A 43 13.30 -3.84 2.10
C ALA A 43 12.27 -4.06 0.98
N GLY A 44 12.38 -3.28 -0.09
CA GLY A 44 11.47 -3.29 -1.24
C GLY A 44 11.93 -4.15 -2.41
N ASP A 45 13.17 -4.63 -2.39
CA ASP A 45 13.79 -5.31 -3.54
C ASP A 45 13.59 -4.49 -4.84
N GLY A 46 13.81 -3.17 -4.75
CA GLY A 46 13.61 -2.21 -5.85
C GLY A 46 12.15 -1.97 -6.27
N LYS A 47 11.16 -2.46 -5.51
CA LYS A 47 9.73 -2.36 -5.87
C LYS A 47 9.01 -1.18 -5.23
N PHE A 48 9.61 -0.55 -4.21
CA PHE A 48 8.99 0.63 -3.60
C PHE A 48 9.12 1.85 -4.52
N ALA A 49 8.00 2.48 -4.81
CA ALA A 49 7.96 3.78 -5.48
C ALA A 49 7.90 4.89 -4.43
N TYR A 50 8.95 5.68 -4.34
CA TYR A 50 9.03 6.83 -3.43
C TYR A 50 9.74 8.00 -4.09
N SER A 51 9.55 9.19 -3.53
CA SER A 51 10.28 10.40 -3.88
C SER A 51 10.98 10.97 -2.66
N THR A 52 12.04 11.73 -2.88
CA THR A 52 12.75 12.45 -1.83
C THR A 52 12.62 13.95 -2.06
N HIS A 53 12.44 14.70 -0.97
CA HIS A 53 12.35 16.16 -0.98
C HIS A 53 13.29 16.74 0.05
N TYR A 54 13.84 17.90 -0.27
CA TYR A 54 14.68 18.66 0.63
C TYR A 54 14.15 20.08 0.70
N ILE A 55 13.78 20.52 1.91
CA ILE A 55 13.12 21.81 2.17
C ILE A 55 13.75 22.47 3.38
N CYS A 56 13.94 23.78 3.30
CA CYS A 56 14.41 24.60 4.41
C CYS A 56 13.27 25.49 4.91
N THR A 57 13.02 25.47 6.24
CA THR A 57 12.00 26.30 6.88
C THR A 57 12.54 26.97 8.15
N GLU A 58 11.74 27.87 8.74
CA GLU A 58 12.10 28.55 9.98
C GLU A 58 11.86 27.67 11.24
N CYS A 59 10.95 26.68 11.16
CA CYS A 59 10.58 25.80 12.25
C CYS A 59 10.88 24.34 11.90
N ASP A 60 10.99 23.48 12.92
CA ASP A 60 11.27 22.06 12.81
C ASP A 60 10.03 21.18 12.61
N ASP A 61 8.84 21.77 12.67
CA ASP A 61 7.57 21.05 12.59
C ASP A 61 7.07 20.82 11.14
N TRP A 62 6.18 19.85 10.98
CA TRP A 62 5.56 19.54 9.69
C TRP A 62 4.70 20.69 9.13
N ASN A 63 4.07 21.49 10.01
CA ASN A 63 3.25 22.60 9.56
C ASN A 63 4.07 23.67 8.82
N SER A 64 5.33 23.85 9.18
CA SER A 64 6.25 24.75 8.48
C SER A 64 6.52 24.27 7.05
N VAL A 65 6.60 22.96 6.84
CA VAL A 65 6.75 22.35 5.50
C VAL A 65 5.48 22.56 4.67
N VAL A 66 4.30 22.31 5.24
CA VAL A 66 3.02 22.55 4.56
C VAL A 66 2.81 24.04 4.24
N SER A 67 3.21 24.93 5.14
CA SER A 67 3.12 26.38 4.91
C SER A 67 4.06 26.86 3.83
N TYR A 68 5.21 26.20 3.67
CA TYR A 68 6.17 26.49 2.62
C TYR A 68 5.65 26.01 1.26
N ASP A 69 5.10 24.81 1.21
CA ASP A 69 4.54 24.24 -0.04
C ASP A 69 3.27 23.41 0.27
N PRO A 70 2.10 23.89 -0.19
CA PRO A 70 0.83 23.18 -0.06
C PRO A 70 0.80 21.76 -0.67
N PHE A 71 1.79 21.41 -1.48
CA PHE A 71 1.97 20.04 -1.98
C PHE A 71 2.02 19.01 -0.86
N PHE A 72 2.46 19.38 0.33
CA PHE A 72 2.57 18.50 1.50
C PHE A 72 1.29 18.45 2.36
N GLU A 73 0.22 19.15 1.95
CA GLU A 73 -1.05 19.12 2.66
C GLU A 73 -1.71 17.73 2.55
N GLY A 74 -2.32 17.28 3.65
CA GLY A 74 -3.03 15.99 3.71
C GLY A 74 -2.13 14.76 3.68
N VAL A 75 -0.82 14.92 3.79
CA VAL A 75 0.14 13.82 3.91
C VAL A 75 0.13 13.25 5.33
N TYR A 76 0.08 11.94 5.46
CA TYR A 76 0.23 11.25 6.74
C TYR A 76 1.73 11.11 7.06
N VAL A 77 2.19 11.79 8.10
CA VAL A 77 3.59 11.70 8.56
C VAL A 77 3.71 10.48 9.47
N VAL A 78 4.57 9.54 9.08
CA VAL A 78 4.87 8.35 9.89
C VAL A 78 5.87 8.69 11.00
N GLU A 79 5.81 7.95 12.08
CA GLU A 79 6.68 8.17 13.25
C GLU A 79 8.06 7.54 13.09
N SER A 80 8.19 6.52 12.24
CA SER A 80 9.44 5.78 12.07
C SER A 80 9.59 5.16 10.68
N ILE A 81 10.84 4.79 10.34
CA ILE A 81 11.14 4.05 9.11
C ILE A 81 10.43 2.69 9.09
N GLU A 82 10.32 2.02 10.24
CA GLU A 82 9.66 0.73 10.38
C GLU A 82 8.18 0.82 10.02
N GLU A 83 7.49 1.88 10.45
CA GLU A 83 6.10 2.14 10.10
C GLU A 83 5.96 2.35 8.59
N MET A 84 6.81 3.17 7.98
CA MET A 84 6.78 3.42 6.55
C MET A 84 7.02 2.16 5.74
N LEU A 85 8.05 1.38 6.08
CA LEU A 85 8.36 0.12 5.42
C LEU A 85 7.24 -0.92 5.59
N TYR A 86 6.60 -0.97 6.76
CA TYR A 86 5.43 -1.82 6.99
C TYR A 86 4.28 -1.48 6.07
N LEU A 87 3.94 -0.19 5.95
CA LEU A 87 2.85 0.29 5.08
C LEU A 87 3.15 -0.02 3.61
N LEU A 88 4.37 0.27 3.15
CA LEU A 88 4.78 -0.01 1.77
C LEU A 88 4.78 -1.50 1.43
N LYS A 89 5.26 -2.35 2.34
CA LYS A 89 5.19 -3.82 2.17
C LYS A 89 3.75 -4.31 2.10
N LYS A 90 2.88 -3.75 2.94
CA LYS A 90 1.46 -4.09 2.95
C LYS A 90 0.77 -3.68 1.64
N ASP A 91 1.13 -2.53 1.08
CA ASP A 91 0.60 -2.06 -0.19
C ASP A 91 1.05 -2.92 -1.40
N LEU A 92 2.17 -3.63 -1.28
CA LEU A 92 2.62 -4.59 -2.30
C LEU A 92 1.90 -5.95 -2.22
N GLN A 93 1.20 -6.24 -1.13
CA GLN A 93 0.48 -7.50 -0.97
C GLN A 93 -0.86 -7.45 -1.70
N ILE A 94 -1.04 -8.38 -2.63
CA ILE A 94 -2.33 -8.59 -3.29
C ILE A 94 -3.27 -9.30 -2.30
N THR A 95 -4.51 -8.84 -2.23
CA THR A 95 -5.58 -9.47 -1.44
C THR A 95 -6.63 -10.11 -2.36
N GLY A 96 -7.46 -11.00 -1.81
CA GLY A 96 -8.62 -11.53 -2.52
C GLY A 96 -9.56 -10.43 -3.01
N LEU A 97 -9.71 -9.35 -2.23
CA LEU A 97 -10.49 -8.17 -2.63
C LEU A 97 -9.91 -7.45 -3.85
N ASP A 98 -8.59 -7.37 -3.98
CA ASP A 98 -7.97 -6.72 -5.14
C ASP A 98 -8.22 -7.55 -6.41
N ILE A 99 -8.15 -8.87 -6.29
CA ILE A 99 -8.50 -9.80 -7.39
C ILE A 99 -9.97 -9.64 -7.77
N ALA A 100 -10.86 -9.60 -6.78
CA ALA A 100 -12.30 -9.44 -7.00
C ALA A 100 -12.61 -8.09 -7.68
N LYS A 101 -12.04 -7.00 -7.21
CA LYS A 101 -12.17 -5.67 -7.84
C LYS A 101 -11.67 -5.67 -9.27
N TYR A 102 -10.52 -6.28 -9.54
CA TYR A 102 -10.00 -6.41 -10.90
C TYR A 102 -10.95 -7.17 -11.81
N ILE A 103 -11.52 -8.30 -11.36
CA ILE A 103 -12.53 -9.07 -12.13
C ILE A 103 -13.73 -8.17 -12.46
N LEU A 104 -14.23 -7.41 -11.48
CA LEU A 104 -15.39 -6.52 -11.67
C LEU A 104 -15.12 -5.38 -12.67
N THR A 105 -13.87 -4.97 -12.87
CA THR A 105 -13.52 -4.02 -13.94
C THR A 105 -13.60 -4.63 -15.34
N LYS A 106 -13.58 -5.97 -15.43
CA LYS A 106 -13.56 -6.70 -16.73
C LYS A 106 -14.93 -7.25 -17.10
N ARG A 107 -15.74 -7.59 -16.11
CA ARG A 107 -17.06 -8.19 -16.36
C ARG A 107 -18.01 -8.04 -15.19
N ARG A 108 -19.29 -7.97 -15.50
CA ARG A 108 -20.36 -8.11 -14.51
C ARG A 108 -20.52 -9.58 -14.13
N CYS A 109 -20.78 -9.85 -12.85
CA CYS A 109 -21.06 -11.18 -12.35
C CYS A 109 -21.86 -11.12 -11.03
N THR A 110 -22.53 -12.21 -10.69
CA THR A 110 -23.15 -12.38 -9.39
C THR A 110 -22.06 -12.53 -8.31
N HIS A 111 -22.42 -12.31 -7.04
CA HIS A 111 -21.47 -12.52 -5.93
C HIS A 111 -20.92 -13.95 -5.92
N LEU A 112 -21.77 -14.96 -6.17
CA LEU A 112 -21.33 -16.36 -6.23
C LEU A 112 -20.32 -16.60 -7.36
N ALA A 113 -20.57 -16.03 -8.55
CA ALA A 113 -19.64 -16.13 -9.67
C ALA A 113 -18.33 -15.39 -9.38
N LEU A 114 -18.38 -14.23 -8.71
CA LEU A 114 -17.21 -13.47 -8.30
C LEU A 114 -16.32 -14.28 -7.35
N GLU A 115 -16.90 -14.92 -6.33
CA GLU A 115 -16.16 -15.77 -5.39
C GLU A 115 -15.45 -16.93 -6.11
N LYS A 116 -16.14 -17.60 -7.04
CA LYS A 116 -15.55 -18.69 -7.82
C LYS A 116 -14.42 -18.21 -8.73
N LEU A 117 -14.62 -17.11 -9.41
CA LEU A 117 -13.59 -16.52 -10.29
C LEU A 117 -12.36 -16.07 -9.51
N THR A 118 -12.55 -15.46 -8.34
CA THR A 118 -11.44 -15.06 -7.47
C THR A 118 -10.63 -16.27 -7.00
N TYR A 119 -11.33 -17.33 -6.56
CA TYR A 119 -10.65 -18.58 -6.19
C TYR A 119 -9.93 -19.22 -7.37
N LEU A 120 -10.53 -19.24 -8.55
CA LEU A 120 -9.90 -19.82 -9.76
C LEU A 120 -8.64 -19.05 -10.16
N CYS A 121 -8.64 -17.71 -10.04
CA CYS A 121 -7.42 -16.89 -10.25
C CYS A 121 -6.31 -17.29 -9.27
N TYR A 122 -6.64 -17.46 -7.99
CA TYR A 122 -5.70 -17.93 -6.98
C TYR A 122 -5.15 -19.33 -7.31
N ALA A 123 -6.02 -20.26 -7.62
CA ALA A 123 -5.65 -21.65 -7.92
C ALA A 123 -4.77 -21.75 -9.18
N ASP A 124 -5.12 -21.04 -10.25
CA ASP A 124 -4.34 -20.99 -11.49
C ASP A 124 -2.94 -20.42 -11.25
N TYR A 125 -2.85 -19.32 -10.49
CA TYR A 125 -1.56 -18.74 -10.11
C TYR A 125 -0.72 -19.70 -9.28
N LEU A 126 -1.31 -20.34 -8.26
CA LEU A 126 -0.63 -21.33 -7.43
C LEU A 126 -0.10 -22.52 -8.26
N CYS A 127 -0.90 -23.03 -9.19
CA CYS A 127 -0.48 -24.10 -10.07
C CYS A 127 0.67 -23.71 -11.01
N LYS A 128 0.63 -22.50 -11.56
CA LYS A 128 1.66 -22.02 -12.49
C LYS A 128 2.97 -21.66 -11.82
N TYR A 129 2.91 -20.99 -10.67
CA TYR A 129 4.08 -20.36 -10.06
C TYR A 129 4.53 -21.03 -8.77
N GLN A 130 3.78 -22.02 -8.26
CA GLN A 130 4.04 -22.72 -6.99
C GLN A 130 4.17 -21.75 -5.80
N LYS A 131 3.44 -20.61 -5.87
CA LYS A 131 3.40 -19.55 -4.87
C LYS A 131 1.98 -19.10 -4.63
N ARG A 132 1.67 -18.71 -3.41
CA ARG A 132 0.36 -18.10 -3.09
C ARG A 132 0.25 -16.74 -3.77
N LEU A 133 -0.90 -16.45 -4.35
CA LEU A 133 -1.21 -15.15 -4.96
C LEU A 133 -1.53 -14.12 -3.87
N CYS A 134 -2.21 -14.54 -2.81
CA CYS A 134 -2.59 -13.74 -1.65
C CYS A 134 -2.62 -14.60 -0.40
N GLU A 135 -2.65 -13.96 0.77
CA GLU A 135 -2.65 -14.62 2.08
C GLU A 135 -4.06 -14.79 2.69
N ASP A 136 -5.11 -14.47 1.91
CA ASP A 136 -6.50 -14.64 2.34
C ASP A 136 -6.80 -16.07 2.78
N THR A 137 -7.64 -16.20 3.78
CA THR A 137 -8.14 -17.50 4.22
C THR A 137 -9.17 -18.04 3.23
N ILE A 138 -9.01 -19.30 2.87
CA ILE A 138 -9.90 -19.98 1.94
C ILE A 138 -10.69 -21.02 2.72
N TYR A 139 -12.02 -20.94 2.64
CA TYR A 139 -12.94 -21.87 3.27
C TYR A 139 -13.57 -22.82 2.25
N ALA A 140 -13.78 -24.07 2.66
CA ALA A 140 -14.59 -25.00 1.92
C ALA A 140 -16.06 -24.83 2.32
N PHE A 141 -16.89 -24.40 1.36
CA PHE A 141 -18.32 -24.20 1.54
C PHE A 141 -19.11 -25.19 0.68
N THR A 142 -20.40 -25.31 0.96
CA THR A 142 -21.32 -26.23 0.25
C THR A 142 -21.27 -26.04 -1.29
N TYR A 143 -21.13 -24.81 -1.74
CA TYR A 143 -21.06 -24.48 -3.17
C TYR A 143 -19.62 -24.32 -3.68
N GLY A 144 -18.64 -24.83 -2.97
CA GLY A 144 -17.23 -24.83 -3.32
C GLY A 144 -16.41 -23.80 -2.52
N PRO A 145 -15.10 -23.70 -2.79
CA PRO A 145 -14.21 -22.84 -2.05
C PRO A 145 -14.52 -21.34 -2.25
N LEU A 146 -14.32 -20.55 -1.21
CA LEU A 146 -14.45 -19.11 -1.24
C LEU A 146 -13.34 -18.45 -0.42
N MET A 147 -13.04 -17.19 -0.73
CA MET A 147 -12.12 -16.36 0.05
C MET A 147 -12.90 -15.51 1.04
N ASP A 148 -12.45 -15.50 2.28
CA ASP A 148 -13.09 -14.84 3.42
C ASP A 148 -13.37 -13.36 3.13
N SER A 149 -12.36 -12.61 2.73
CA SER A 149 -12.47 -11.18 2.46
C SER A 149 -13.48 -10.85 1.34
N VAL A 150 -13.55 -11.69 0.31
CA VAL A 150 -14.50 -11.51 -0.81
C VAL A 150 -15.92 -11.85 -0.36
N TYR A 151 -16.08 -12.93 0.39
CA TYR A 151 -17.37 -13.32 0.95
C TYR A 151 -17.94 -12.25 1.88
N GLU A 152 -17.16 -11.78 2.84
CA GLU A 152 -17.60 -10.73 3.78
C GLU A 152 -18.03 -9.45 3.05
N LYS A 153 -17.29 -9.07 2.00
CA LYS A 153 -17.58 -7.84 1.25
C LYS A 153 -18.81 -7.94 0.37
N TYR A 154 -19.03 -9.07 -0.30
CA TYR A 154 -19.99 -9.17 -1.40
C TYR A 154 -21.15 -10.13 -1.15
N SER A 155 -21.13 -10.97 -0.11
CA SER A 155 -22.18 -11.97 0.15
C SER A 155 -23.58 -11.38 0.43
N SER A 156 -23.64 -10.16 0.94
CA SER A 156 -24.91 -9.45 1.18
C SER A 156 -25.54 -8.88 -0.11
N HIS A 157 -24.80 -8.84 -1.20
CA HIS A 157 -25.23 -8.29 -2.47
C HIS A 157 -25.79 -9.40 -3.36
N LYS A 158 -27.10 -9.54 -3.44
CA LYS A 158 -27.77 -10.51 -4.31
C LYS A 158 -27.87 -10.03 -5.77
N GLU A 159 -27.46 -8.80 -6.06
CA GLU A 159 -27.51 -8.17 -7.38
C GLU A 159 -26.26 -8.44 -8.18
N VAL A 160 -26.32 -8.17 -9.48
CA VAL A 160 -25.18 -8.25 -10.40
C VAL A 160 -24.18 -7.16 -10.04
N LEU A 161 -22.92 -7.53 -9.81
CA LEU A 161 -21.83 -6.66 -9.44
C LEU A 161 -21.00 -6.26 -10.67
N GLY A 162 -20.50 -5.04 -10.65
CA GLY A 162 -19.61 -4.52 -11.70
C GLY A 162 -20.34 -3.79 -12.83
N GLY A 163 -19.62 -2.97 -13.55
CA GLY A 163 -20.11 -2.20 -14.69
C GLY A 163 -19.16 -1.07 -15.08
#